data_f1205251d1ddfdf9e7b9687fc4683a0c
#
_entry.id   f1205251d1ddfdf9e7b9687fc4683a0c
#
_cell.length_a   1.000
_cell.length_b   1.000
_cell.length_c   1.000
_cell.angle_alpha   90.00
_cell.angle_beta   90.00
_cell.angle_gamma   90.00
#
_symmetry.space_group_name_H-M   'P 1'
#
loop_
_entity.id
_entity.type
_entity.pdbx_description
1 polymer ?
#
loop_
_entity_poly.entity_id
_entity_poly.type
_entity_poly.pdbx_seq_one_letter_code
_entity_poly.pdbx_strand_id
1 'polypeptide(L)'
;PLLALPYPRQTAEKQQRLQKLLGGFAPVAPLRTMAEPWHYRNKAIASFATQQGKLVCGLYAEGTHKVLPSADCLLQNKVLNRTLAAVQDAARACRYTAFDEDKRTGLLRHVVLRCSRKGQVLVTLVTPGPELPGSRNFCAALRKKAPWVVSIVQNINPTLSSAVLGNREKTLYGPGFVLDTLCGLQFAISSRSFYQVNPRQTEVLYRAALDAAKLTGKETVVDAYCGIGTIGLCAASHAGQVI
;
A
#
# COMPACT_ATOMS: atom_id res chain seq x y z
N PRO A 1 10.28 -11.24 -17.51
CA PRO A 1 9.91 -10.91 -16.14
C PRO A 1 9.57 -12.18 -15.35
N LEU A 2 10.00 -12.27 -14.09
CA LEU A 2 9.79 -13.46 -13.24
C LEU A 2 8.30 -13.85 -13.12
N LEU A 3 7.38 -12.89 -13.20
CA LEU A 3 5.94 -13.14 -13.07
C LEU A 3 5.38 -14.08 -14.16
N ALA A 4 6.05 -14.20 -15.31
CA ALA A 4 5.66 -15.10 -16.37
C ALA A 4 6.06 -16.57 -16.09
N LEU A 5 6.89 -16.82 -15.07
CA LEU A 5 7.33 -18.15 -14.69
C LEU A 5 6.43 -18.76 -13.61
N PRO A 6 6.27 -20.08 -13.57
CA PRO A 6 5.66 -20.77 -12.42
C PRO A 6 6.38 -20.42 -11.13
N TYR A 7 5.64 -20.25 -10.02
CA TYR A 7 6.19 -19.77 -8.75
C TYR A 7 7.39 -20.60 -8.23
N PRO A 8 7.42 -21.94 -8.32
CA PRO A 8 8.62 -22.71 -7.96
C PRO A 8 9.88 -22.32 -8.75
N ARG A 9 9.74 -21.99 -10.04
CA ARG A 9 10.86 -21.50 -10.85
C ARG A 9 11.31 -20.10 -10.42
N GLN A 10 10.37 -19.19 -10.11
CA GLN A 10 10.70 -17.86 -9.58
C GLN A 10 11.53 -17.98 -8.30
N THR A 11 11.16 -18.89 -7.39
CA THR A 11 11.86 -19.08 -6.12
C THR A 11 13.22 -19.73 -6.32
N ALA A 12 13.35 -20.70 -7.23
CA ALA A 12 14.63 -21.33 -7.58
C ALA A 12 15.63 -20.31 -8.17
N GLU A 13 15.19 -19.46 -9.10
CA GLU A 13 16.04 -18.40 -9.67
C GLU A 13 16.48 -17.38 -8.61
N LYS A 14 15.59 -17.00 -7.70
CA LYS A 14 15.94 -16.10 -6.59
C LYS A 14 16.95 -16.75 -5.63
N GLN A 15 16.78 -18.03 -5.30
CA GLN A 15 17.72 -18.79 -4.48
C GLN A 15 19.09 -18.87 -5.14
N GLN A 16 19.13 -19.20 -6.42
CA GLN A 16 20.39 -19.26 -7.18
C GLN A 16 21.10 -17.91 -7.21
N ARG A 17 20.34 -16.82 -7.39
CA ARG A 17 20.90 -15.46 -7.34
C ARG A 17 21.49 -15.12 -5.98
N LEU A 18 20.80 -15.47 -4.89
CA LEU A 18 21.32 -15.27 -3.52
C LEU A 18 22.57 -16.09 -3.30
N GLN A 19 22.60 -17.36 -3.72
CA GLN A 19 23.77 -18.23 -3.62
C GLN A 19 24.97 -17.64 -4.37
N LYS A 20 24.75 -17.13 -5.58
CA LYS A 20 25.81 -16.47 -6.37
C LYS A 20 26.35 -15.19 -5.70
N LEU A 21 25.49 -14.40 -5.06
CA LEU A 21 25.89 -13.13 -4.45
C LEU A 21 26.52 -13.31 -3.06
N LEU A 22 26.05 -14.24 -2.26
CA LEU A 22 26.39 -14.36 -0.84
C LEU A 22 27.15 -15.64 -0.48
N GLY A 23 27.09 -16.69 -1.32
CA GLY A 23 27.66 -18.00 -1.03
C GLY A 23 29.18 -18.01 -0.87
N GLY A 24 29.89 -17.00 -1.37
CA GLY A 24 31.32 -16.82 -1.12
C GLY A 24 31.66 -16.26 0.26
N PHE A 25 30.69 -15.70 0.97
CA PHE A 25 30.87 -15.10 2.29
C PHE A 25 30.36 -15.97 3.43
N ALA A 26 29.23 -16.66 3.21
CA ALA A 26 28.62 -17.53 4.20
C ALA A 26 27.65 -18.54 3.56
N PRO A 27 27.29 -19.66 4.26
CA PRO A 27 26.22 -20.54 3.82
C PRO A 27 24.91 -19.80 3.67
N VAL A 28 24.25 -19.95 2.51
CA VAL A 28 22.98 -19.31 2.20
C VAL A 28 21.82 -20.27 2.52
N ALA A 29 21.00 -19.91 3.50
CA ALA A 29 19.84 -20.69 3.87
C ALA A 29 18.78 -20.72 2.75
N PRO A 30 17.90 -21.73 2.72
CA PRO A 30 16.78 -21.79 1.78
C PRO A 30 15.86 -20.56 1.90
N LEU A 31 15.41 -20.06 0.75
CA LEU A 31 14.50 -18.91 0.68
C LEU A 31 13.16 -19.26 1.36
N ARG A 32 12.73 -18.41 2.29
CA ARG A 32 11.40 -18.52 2.91
C ARG A 32 10.36 -17.95 1.96
N THR A 33 9.56 -18.82 1.36
CA THR A 33 8.62 -18.49 0.28
C THR A 33 7.18 -18.39 0.79
N MET A 34 6.29 -17.82 -0.04
CA MET A 34 4.85 -17.79 0.24
C MET A 34 4.18 -19.08 -0.25
N ALA A 35 3.19 -19.57 0.48
CA ALA A 35 2.32 -20.64 0.01
C ALA A 35 1.42 -20.15 -1.15
N GLU A 36 0.87 -18.93 -1.00
CA GLU A 36 0.02 -18.27 -1.99
C GLU A 36 0.65 -16.95 -2.42
N PRO A 37 1.27 -16.87 -3.62
CA PRO A 37 1.97 -15.65 -4.09
C PRO A 37 1.04 -14.62 -4.72
N TRP A 38 -0.29 -14.77 -4.58
CA TRP A 38 -1.27 -13.89 -5.17
C TRP A 38 -2.02 -13.06 -4.13
N HIS A 39 -2.53 -11.90 -4.56
CA HIS A 39 -3.39 -11.02 -3.76
C HIS A 39 -2.83 -10.64 -2.39
N TYR A 40 -1.51 -10.62 -2.24
CA TYR A 40 -0.83 -10.38 -0.96
C TYR A 40 -0.65 -8.89 -0.62
N ARG A 41 -0.67 -8.00 -1.64
CA ARG A 41 -0.41 -6.57 -1.42
C ARG A 41 -1.57 -5.90 -0.72
N ASN A 42 -1.28 -5.30 0.45
CA ASN A 42 -2.24 -4.54 1.25
C ASN A 42 -2.28 -3.04 0.90
N LYS A 43 -1.49 -2.59 -0.09
CA LYS A 43 -1.44 -1.20 -0.59
C LYS A 43 -1.52 -1.19 -2.10
N ALA A 44 -2.36 -0.30 -2.63
CA ALA A 44 -2.43 0.02 -4.05
C ALA A 44 -2.31 1.53 -4.25
N ILE A 45 -1.68 1.93 -5.33
CA ILE A 45 -1.63 3.32 -5.82
C ILE A 45 -2.08 3.27 -7.27
N ALA A 46 -3.06 4.09 -7.61
CA ALA A 46 -3.54 4.20 -8.97
C ALA A 46 -3.68 5.68 -9.37
N SER A 47 -3.49 5.96 -10.64
CA SER A 47 -3.59 7.30 -11.21
C SER A 47 -4.90 7.45 -11.96
N PHE A 48 -5.49 8.64 -11.92
CA PHE A 48 -6.65 8.98 -12.72
C PHE A 48 -6.24 9.53 -14.08
N ALA A 49 -7.00 9.22 -15.10
CA ALA A 49 -6.87 9.77 -16.44
C ALA A 49 -8.24 9.90 -17.13
N THR A 50 -8.31 10.71 -18.16
CA THR A 50 -9.46 10.76 -19.06
C THR A 50 -9.14 9.96 -20.31
N GLN A 51 -9.92 8.93 -20.59
CA GLN A 51 -9.80 8.13 -21.81
C GLN A 51 -11.16 8.04 -22.49
N GLN A 52 -11.22 8.40 -23.77
CA GLN A 52 -12.47 8.43 -24.55
C GLN A 52 -13.59 9.21 -23.84
N GLY A 53 -13.25 10.37 -23.22
CA GLY A 53 -14.20 11.20 -22.48
C GLY A 53 -14.65 10.65 -21.14
N LYS A 54 -14.13 9.51 -20.69
CA LYS A 54 -14.50 8.89 -19.41
C LYS A 54 -13.35 8.91 -18.42
N LEU A 55 -13.66 9.17 -17.14
CA LEU A 55 -12.69 9.03 -16.05
C LEU A 55 -12.33 7.55 -15.87
N VAL A 56 -11.04 7.24 -15.96
CA VAL A 56 -10.48 5.92 -15.68
C VAL A 56 -9.47 6.01 -14.54
N CYS A 57 -9.20 4.88 -13.90
CA CYS A 57 -8.20 4.78 -12.84
C CYS A 57 -7.40 3.49 -13.02
N GLY A 58 -6.08 3.58 -12.88
CA GLY A 58 -5.21 2.43 -13.10
C GLY A 58 -3.74 2.72 -12.85
N LEU A 59 -2.88 1.86 -13.37
CA LEU A 59 -1.43 1.98 -13.25
C LEU A 59 -0.85 2.67 -14.49
N TYR A 60 0.25 3.39 -14.33
CA TYR A 60 1.01 3.86 -15.49
C TYR A 60 1.66 2.68 -16.22
N ALA A 61 1.59 2.70 -17.55
CA ALA A 61 2.43 1.85 -18.38
C ALA A 61 3.90 2.22 -18.13
N GLU A 62 4.76 1.23 -18.08
CA GLU A 62 6.19 1.39 -17.77
C GLU A 62 6.84 2.46 -18.68
N GLY A 63 7.53 3.41 -18.06
CA GLY A 63 8.21 4.51 -18.76
C GLY A 63 7.28 5.55 -19.40
N THR A 64 6.00 5.55 -19.06
CA THR A 64 5.00 6.48 -19.65
C THR A 64 4.05 7.04 -18.60
N HIS A 65 3.31 8.10 -18.97
CA HIS A 65 2.15 8.61 -18.21
C HIS A 65 0.80 8.04 -18.69
N LYS A 66 0.82 7.03 -19.58
CA LYS A 66 -0.41 6.38 -20.05
C LYS A 66 -0.97 5.48 -18.95
N VAL A 67 -2.18 5.78 -18.49
CA VAL A 67 -2.87 4.95 -17.49
C VAL A 67 -3.44 3.71 -18.15
N LEU A 68 -3.07 2.55 -17.65
CA LEU A 68 -3.68 1.26 -17.99
C LEU A 68 -4.74 0.96 -16.93
N PRO A 69 -6.03 0.87 -17.29
CA PRO A 69 -7.07 0.49 -16.35
C PRO A 69 -6.73 -0.87 -15.70
N SER A 70 -6.71 -0.91 -14.37
CA SER A 70 -6.35 -2.10 -13.61
C SER A 70 -7.56 -2.56 -12.79
N ALA A 71 -8.42 -3.36 -13.41
CA ALA A 71 -9.62 -3.85 -12.74
C ALA A 71 -9.35 -5.06 -11.84
N ASP A 72 -8.40 -5.93 -12.21
CA ASP A 72 -8.13 -7.18 -11.49
C ASP A 72 -6.63 -7.50 -11.46
N CYS A 73 -5.92 -6.80 -10.58
CA CYS A 73 -4.49 -7.04 -10.36
C CYS A 73 -4.31 -8.28 -9.49
N LEU A 74 -3.60 -9.28 -10.00
CA LEU A 74 -3.31 -10.53 -9.28
C LEU A 74 -2.43 -10.34 -8.03
N LEU A 75 -1.70 -9.23 -7.91
CA LEU A 75 -0.85 -8.96 -6.75
C LEU A 75 -1.60 -8.21 -5.65
N GLN A 76 -2.51 -7.30 -6.01
CA GLN A 76 -3.28 -6.52 -5.04
C GLN A 76 -4.32 -7.39 -4.35
N ASN A 77 -4.56 -7.15 -3.06
CA ASN A 77 -5.65 -7.80 -2.34
C ASN A 77 -6.97 -7.56 -3.08
N LYS A 78 -7.79 -8.59 -3.18
CA LYS A 78 -9.08 -8.52 -3.90
C LYS A 78 -9.98 -7.39 -3.42
N VAL A 79 -9.95 -7.05 -2.12
CA VAL A 79 -10.72 -5.92 -1.60
C VAL A 79 -10.23 -4.58 -2.17
N LEU A 80 -8.92 -4.43 -2.47
CA LEU A 80 -8.38 -3.21 -3.09
C LEU A 80 -8.84 -3.08 -4.54
N ASN A 81 -8.85 -4.17 -5.32
CA ASN A 81 -9.38 -4.17 -6.69
C ASN A 81 -10.86 -3.72 -6.70
N ARG A 82 -11.68 -4.31 -5.83
CA ARG A 82 -13.09 -3.92 -5.68
C ARG A 82 -13.26 -2.47 -5.21
N THR A 83 -12.41 -2.01 -4.30
CA THR A 83 -12.45 -0.63 -3.81
C THR A 83 -12.06 0.35 -4.91
N LEU A 84 -11.05 0.03 -5.73
CA LEU A 84 -10.64 0.87 -6.86
C LEU A 84 -11.79 1.07 -7.85
N ALA A 85 -12.51 0.02 -8.21
CA ALA A 85 -13.70 0.10 -9.05
C ALA A 85 -14.79 0.98 -8.41
N ALA A 86 -15.05 0.81 -7.10
CA ALA A 86 -16.04 1.60 -6.38
C ALA A 86 -15.66 3.10 -6.30
N VAL A 87 -14.37 3.40 -6.11
CA VAL A 87 -13.84 4.79 -6.13
C VAL A 87 -14.06 5.42 -7.50
N GLN A 88 -13.73 4.70 -8.58
CA GLN A 88 -13.92 5.18 -9.95
C GLN A 88 -15.39 5.47 -10.23
N ASP A 89 -16.29 4.60 -9.82
CA ASP A 89 -17.73 4.79 -10.01
C ASP A 89 -18.27 5.96 -9.20
N ALA A 90 -17.86 6.10 -7.92
CA ALA A 90 -18.27 7.22 -7.08
C ALA A 90 -17.74 8.55 -7.63
N ALA A 91 -16.51 8.58 -8.13
CA ALA A 91 -15.92 9.76 -8.76
C ALA A 91 -16.68 10.16 -10.04
N ARG A 92 -17.07 9.19 -10.87
CA ARG A 92 -17.91 9.43 -12.06
C ARG A 92 -19.29 9.98 -11.69
N ALA A 93 -19.93 9.40 -10.68
CA ALA A 93 -21.24 9.87 -10.18
C ALA A 93 -21.19 11.32 -9.68
N CYS A 94 -20.06 11.74 -9.10
CA CYS A 94 -19.82 13.11 -8.66
C CYS A 94 -19.28 14.01 -9.80
N ARG A 95 -19.15 13.51 -11.03
CA ARG A 95 -18.60 14.22 -12.18
C ARG A 95 -17.18 14.77 -11.93
N TYR A 96 -16.39 14.06 -11.16
CA TYR A 96 -14.98 14.41 -10.94
C TYR A 96 -14.17 14.19 -12.21
N THR A 97 -13.21 15.08 -12.45
CA THR A 97 -12.30 15.02 -13.62
C THR A 97 -10.92 14.54 -13.19
N ALA A 98 -10.21 13.85 -14.10
CA ALA A 98 -8.80 13.57 -13.89
C ALA A 98 -8.00 14.87 -14.01
N PHE A 99 -6.94 14.99 -13.22
CA PHE A 99 -6.00 16.09 -13.33
C PHE A 99 -5.08 15.89 -14.54
N ASP A 100 -5.03 16.89 -15.42
CA ASP A 100 -4.13 16.98 -16.55
C ASP A 100 -2.89 17.79 -16.11
N GLU A 101 -1.75 17.14 -16.07
CA GLU A 101 -0.51 17.77 -15.57
C GLU A 101 0.04 18.84 -16.53
N ASP A 102 -0.20 18.69 -17.84
CA ASP A 102 0.24 19.67 -18.87
C ASP A 102 -0.59 20.94 -18.82
N LYS A 103 -1.91 20.79 -18.71
CA LYS A 103 -2.86 21.91 -18.63
C LYS A 103 -3.04 22.44 -17.22
N ARG A 104 -2.59 21.71 -16.19
CA ARG A 104 -2.79 22.01 -14.78
C ARG A 104 -4.26 22.19 -14.38
N THR A 105 -5.14 21.42 -15.01
CA THR A 105 -6.59 21.46 -14.81
C THR A 105 -7.12 20.11 -14.42
N GLY A 106 -8.21 20.08 -13.66
CA GLY A 106 -8.84 18.85 -13.19
C GLY A 106 -8.68 18.67 -11.69
N LEU A 107 -9.26 17.59 -11.15
CA LEU A 107 -9.45 17.41 -9.73
C LEU A 107 -8.67 16.24 -9.13
N LEU A 108 -8.72 15.06 -9.76
CA LEU A 108 -8.15 13.85 -9.18
C LEU A 108 -6.81 13.48 -9.85
N ARG A 109 -5.74 13.41 -9.06
CA ARG A 109 -4.43 12.94 -9.51
C ARG A 109 -4.28 11.43 -9.31
N HIS A 110 -4.36 11.01 -8.05
CA HIS A 110 -4.14 9.62 -7.66
C HIS A 110 -5.14 9.17 -6.61
N VAL A 111 -5.23 7.87 -6.42
CA VAL A 111 -5.82 7.27 -5.24
C VAL A 111 -4.82 6.30 -4.61
N VAL A 112 -4.68 6.38 -3.30
CA VAL A 112 -3.91 5.43 -2.50
C VAL A 112 -4.89 4.65 -1.65
N LEU A 113 -4.84 3.32 -1.76
CA LEU A 113 -5.67 2.39 -1.00
C LEU A 113 -4.80 1.60 -0.06
N ARG A 114 -5.26 1.39 1.16
CA ARG A 114 -4.65 0.49 2.14
C ARG A 114 -5.72 -0.41 2.74
N CYS A 115 -5.46 -1.69 2.83
CA CYS A 115 -6.36 -2.61 3.51
C CYS A 115 -5.70 -3.30 4.70
N SER A 116 -6.50 -3.55 5.73
CA SER A 116 -6.12 -4.41 6.84
C SER A 116 -6.34 -5.89 6.51
N ARG A 117 -5.82 -6.78 7.34
CA ARG A 117 -6.12 -8.23 7.29
C ARG A 117 -7.61 -8.54 7.44
N LYS A 118 -8.35 -7.68 8.13
CA LYS A 118 -9.82 -7.79 8.29
C LYS A 118 -10.59 -7.30 7.07
N GLY A 119 -9.91 -6.86 6.01
CA GLY A 119 -10.52 -6.34 4.79
C GLY A 119 -11.09 -4.92 4.92
N GLN A 120 -10.81 -4.21 6.00
CA GLN A 120 -11.14 -2.79 6.14
C GLN A 120 -10.19 -1.95 5.27
N VAL A 121 -10.71 -0.88 4.65
CA VAL A 121 -9.96 -0.08 3.69
C VAL A 121 -9.94 1.40 4.08
N LEU A 122 -8.74 2.00 4.03
CA LEU A 122 -8.50 3.44 3.97
C LEU A 122 -8.36 3.85 2.51
N VAL A 123 -9.13 4.83 2.09
CA VAL A 123 -9.08 5.47 0.76
C VAL A 123 -8.49 6.86 0.90
N THR A 124 -7.42 7.16 0.16
CA THR A 124 -6.82 8.49 0.10
C THR A 124 -6.92 9.01 -1.33
N LEU A 125 -7.73 10.05 -1.54
CA LEU A 125 -7.79 10.77 -2.81
C LEU A 125 -6.70 11.84 -2.84
N VAL A 126 -5.92 11.88 -3.90
CA VAL A 126 -4.89 12.91 -4.10
C VAL A 126 -5.41 13.96 -5.07
N THR A 127 -5.43 15.21 -4.61
CA THR A 127 -5.89 16.38 -5.38
C THR A 127 -4.80 17.43 -5.49
N PRO A 128 -4.78 18.25 -6.56
CA PRO A 128 -3.79 19.33 -6.70
C PRO A 128 -4.02 20.49 -5.70
N GLY A 129 -5.24 20.70 -5.26
CA GLY A 129 -5.65 21.76 -4.35
C GLY A 129 -6.58 21.28 -3.25
N PRO A 130 -6.94 22.16 -2.30
CA PRO A 130 -7.78 21.84 -1.15
C PRO A 130 -9.26 21.63 -1.52
N GLU A 131 -9.69 22.10 -2.68
CA GLU A 131 -11.08 22.03 -3.11
C GLU A 131 -11.43 20.61 -3.56
N LEU A 132 -12.50 20.07 -3.00
CA LEU A 132 -13.11 18.80 -3.41
C LEU A 132 -14.65 18.96 -3.36
N PRO A 133 -15.24 19.56 -4.43
CA PRO A 133 -16.67 19.84 -4.47
C PRO A 133 -17.49 18.55 -4.30
N GLY A 134 -18.55 18.60 -3.50
CA GLY A 134 -19.42 17.44 -3.30
C GLY A 134 -18.75 16.27 -2.58
N SER A 135 -17.71 16.49 -1.79
CA SER A 135 -16.98 15.44 -1.06
C SER A 135 -17.89 14.58 -0.17
N ARG A 136 -18.94 15.15 0.43
CA ARG A 136 -19.95 14.40 1.21
C ARG A 136 -20.70 13.41 0.34
N ASN A 137 -21.11 13.82 -0.87
CA ASN A 137 -21.81 12.96 -1.83
C ASN A 137 -20.89 11.83 -2.33
N PHE A 138 -19.62 12.16 -2.60
CA PHE A 138 -18.61 11.15 -2.94
C PHE A 138 -18.45 10.11 -1.82
N CYS A 139 -18.28 10.55 -0.57
CA CYS A 139 -18.16 9.66 0.58
C CYS A 139 -19.40 8.75 0.73
N ALA A 140 -20.61 9.31 0.58
CA ALA A 140 -21.84 8.53 0.65
C ALA A 140 -21.96 7.50 -0.47
N ALA A 141 -21.67 7.90 -1.72
CA ALA A 141 -21.70 7.02 -2.89
C ALA A 141 -20.68 5.88 -2.77
N LEU A 142 -19.44 6.18 -2.35
CA LEU A 142 -18.39 5.20 -2.16
C LEU A 142 -18.77 4.20 -1.07
N ARG A 143 -19.21 4.65 0.10
CA ARG A 143 -19.57 3.79 1.22
C ARG A 143 -20.76 2.89 0.92
N LYS A 144 -21.71 3.37 0.14
CA LYS A 144 -22.85 2.54 -0.33
C LYS A 144 -22.36 1.36 -1.17
N LYS A 145 -21.34 1.54 -2.03
CA LYS A 145 -20.77 0.50 -2.89
C LYS A 145 -19.71 -0.34 -2.19
N ALA A 146 -18.99 0.25 -1.25
CA ALA A 146 -17.86 -0.36 -0.56
C ALA A 146 -17.98 -0.17 0.96
N PRO A 147 -18.91 -0.88 1.65
CA PRO A 147 -19.16 -0.73 3.10
C PRO A 147 -17.94 -1.09 3.97
N TRP A 148 -16.96 -1.78 3.42
CA TRP A 148 -15.69 -2.08 4.08
C TRP A 148 -14.71 -0.89 4.12
N VAL A 149 -15.03 0.24 3.48
CA VAL A 149 -14.26 1.48 3.58
C VAL A 149 -14.56 2.13 4.92
N VAL A 150 -13.56 2.13 5.80
CA VAL A 150 -13.65 2.66 7.17
C VAL A 150 -13.15 4.09 7.30
N SER A 151 -12.34 4.55 6.32
CA SER A 151 -11.81 5.90 6.33
C SER A 151 -11.58 6.43 4.92
N ILE A 152 -11.84 7.73 4.74
CA ILE A 152 -11.60 8.45 3.48
C ILE A 152 -10.85 9.73 3.80
N VAL A 153 -9.72 9.96 3.16
CA VAL A 153 -8.83 11.10 3.33
C VAL A 153 -8.62 11.79 1.98
N GLN A 154 -8.60 13.09 1.98
CA GLN A 154 -8.08 13.92 0.89
C GLN A 154 -6.63 14.27 1.22
N ASN A 155 -5.69 13.93 0.35
CA ASN A 155 -4.31 14.39 0.39
C ASN A 155 -4.13 15.47 -0.67
N ILE A 156 -3.57 16.61 -0.27
CA ILE A 156 -3.38 17.77 -1.13
C ILE A 156 -1.92 17.79 -1.58
N ASN A 157 -1.71 17.53 -2.87
CA ASN A 157 -0.40 17.55 -3.49
C ASN A 157 -0.37 18.50 -4.70
N PRO A 158 0.04 19.77 -4.52
CA PRO A 158 0.14 20.73 -5.60
C PRO A 158 1.40 20.57 -6.46
N THR A 159 2.37 19.73 -6.03
CA THR A 159 3.67 19.61 -6.70
C THR A 159 3.57 18.69 -7.92
N LEU A 160 4.36 18.98 -8.95
CA LEU A 160 4.52 18.13 -10.15
C LEU A 160 5.70 17.16 -10.02
N SER A 161 6.08 16.82 -8.79
CA SER A 161 7.14 15.85 -8.52
C SER A 161 6.62 14.41 -8.64
N SER A 162 7.54 13.44 -8.66
CA SER A 162 7.22 12.01 -8.63
C SER A 162 6.57 11.54 -7.31
N ALA A 163 6.54 12.41 -6.28
CA ALA A 163 5.89 12.09 -5.01
C ALA A 163 4.38 12.07 -5.18
N VAL A 164 3.76 10.94 -4.90
CA VAL A 164 2.30 10.77 -4.99
C VAL A 164 1.56 11.58 -3.92
N LEU A 165 2.06 11.58 -2.68
CA LEU A 165 1.44 12.25 -1.54
C LEU A 165 2.11 13.59 -1.22
N GLY A 166 1.29 14.60 -1.02
CA GLY A 166 1.70 15.89 -0.47
C GLY A 166 1.75 15.89 1.07
N ASN A 167 2.02 17.06 1.63
CA ASN A 167 2.23 17.22 3.07
C ASN A 167 0.95 17.54 3.86
N ARG A 168 -0.15 17.90 3.18
CA ARG A 168 -1.41 18.29 3.80
C ARG A 168 -2.49 17.26 3.55
N GLU A 169 -3.24 16.93 4.60
CA GLU A 169 -4.34 15.97 4.53
C GLU A 169 -5.58 16.52 5.23
N LYS A 170 -6.75 16.12 4.75
CA LYS A 170 -8.06 16.40 5.35
C LYS A 170 -8.84 15.08 5.43
N THR A 171 -9.25 14.68 6.62
CA THR A 171 -10.15 13.55 6.79
C THR A 171 -11.55 13.93 6.33
N LEU A 172 -12.10 13.15 5.39
CA LEU A 172 -13.44 13.34 4.85
C LEU A 172 -14.45 12.43 5.53
N TYR A 173 -14.02 11.24 5.96
CA TYR A 173 -14.82 10.25 6.67
C TYR A 173 -13.94 9.34 7.51
N GLY A 174 -14.47 8.91 8.67
CA GLY A 174 -13.79 7.97 9.57
C GLY A 174 -12.61 8.60 10.33
N PRO A 175 -11.74 7.76 10.90
CA PRO A 175 -10.66 8.21 11.79
C PRO A 175 -9.41 8.75 11.07
N GLY A 176 -9.29 8.65 9.73
CA GLY A 176 -8.10 9.03 8.97
C GLY A 176 -7.04 7.92 8.85
N PHE A 177 -7.30 6.76 9.41
CA PHE A 177 -6.41 5.59 9.36
C PHE A 177 -7.19 4.29 9.24
N VAL A 178 -6.48 3.18 9.02
CA VAL A 178 -7.00 1.81 9.15
C VAL A 178 -6.20 1.08 10.22
N LEU A 179 -6.88 0.27 11.04
CA LEU A 179 -6.24 -0.60 12.03
C LEU A 179 -5.88 -1.93 11.37
N ASP A 180 -4.62 -2.34 11.50
CA ASP A 180 -4.17 -3.67 11.09
C ASP A 180 -3.43 -4.37 12.22
N THR A 181 -3.30 -5.69 12.12
CA THR A 181 -2.59 -6.51 13.11
C THR A 181 -1.36 -7.14 12.46
N LEU A 182 -0.20 -6.97 13.11
CA LEU A 182 1.07 -7.58 12.71
C LEU A 182 1.75 -8.14 13.96
N CYS A 183 2.20 -9.39 13.93
CA CYS A 183 2.82 -10.07 15.06
C CYS A 183 1.98 -9.98 16.37
N GLY A 184 0.65 -10.00 16.27
CA GLY A 184 -0.25 -9.87 17.42
C GLY A 184 -0.49 -8.44 17.92
N LEU A 185 0.25 -7.45 17.43
CA LEU A 185 0.13 -6.04 17.80
C LEU A 185 -0.75 -5.27 16.84
N GLN A 186 -1.50 -4.28 17.34
CA GLN A 186 -2.34 -3.40 16.52
C GLN A 186 -1.58 -2.14 16.12
N PHE A 187 -1.67 -1.78 14.83
CA PHE A 187 -1.07 -0.59 14.26
C PHE A 187 -2.14 0.27 13.59
N ALA A 188 -2.12 1.58 13.87
CA ALA A 188 -2.89 2.57 13.15
C ALA A 188 -2.10 3.04 11.91
N ILE A 189 -2.59 2.71 10.73
CA ILE A 189 -1.89 2.94 9.47
C ILE A 189 -2.56 4.07 8.72
N SER A 190 -1.87 5.22 8.64
CA SER A 190 -2.32 6.40 7.87
C SER A 190 -1.94 6.28 6.40
N SER A 191 -2.39 7.25 5.59
CA SER A 191 -2.01 7.37 4.17
C SER A 191 -0.51 7.39 3.97
N ARG A 192 0.23 8.09 4.84
CA ARG A 192 1.66 8.38 4.74
C ARG A 192 2.55 7.37 5.45
N SER A 193 2.03 6.56 6.37
CA SER A 193 2.81 5.58 7.11
C SER A 193 3.53 4.62 6.16
N PHE A 194 4.81 4.36 6.40
CA PHE A 194 5.44 3.20 5.79
C PHE A 194 4.96 1.95 6.52
N TYR A 195 4.40 1.02 5.78
CA TYR A 195 3.96 -0.27 6.30
C TYR A 195 4.19 -1.33 5.21
N GLN A 196 4.75 -2.46 5.57
CA GLN A 196 5.12 -3.52 4.65
C GLN A 196 3.89 -4.01 3.86
N VAL A 197 4.06 -4.11 2.53
CA VAL A 197 2.93 -4.41 1.63
C VAL A 197 2.50 -5.87 1.61
N ASN A 198 3.29 -6.76 2.20
CA ASN A 198 2.99 -8.19 2.34
C ASN A 198 3.00 -8.59 3.81
N PRO A 199 1.90 -8.41 4.56
CA PRO A 199 1.89 -8.61 6.01
C PRO A 199 2.20 -10.07 6.41
N ARG A 200 1.82 -11.07 5.59
CA ARG A 200 2.14 -12.48 5.88
C ARG A 200 3.64 -12.72 5.82
N GLN A 201 4.31 -12.23 4.78
CA GLN A 201 5.74 -12.42 4.62
C GLN A 201 6.55 -11.51 5.56
N THR A 202 5.98 -10.39 5.98
CA THR A 202 6.58 -9.51 7.01
C THR A 202 6.71 -10.23 8.35
N GLU A 203 5.68 -10.98 8.77
CA GLU A 203 5.77 -11.78 10.00
C GLU A 203 6.84 -12.87 9.91
N VAL A 204 6.98 -13.51 8.74
CA VAL A 204 8.06 -14.48 8.49
C VAL A 204 9.43 -13.81 8.59
N LEU A 205 9.58 -12.62 7.98
CA LEU A 205 10.81 -11.83 8.03
C LEU A 205 11.15 -11.41 9.46
N TYR A 206 10.18 -10.84 10.19
CA TYR A 206 10.41 -10.36 11.57
C TYR A 206 10.74 -11.51 12.52
N ARG A 207 10.04 -12.64 12.41
CA ARG A 207 10.39 -13.83 13.19
C ARG A 207 11.81 -14.30 12.90
N ALA A 208 12.19 -14.36 11.61
CA ALA A 208 13.55 -14.75 11.23
C ALA A 208 14.62 -13.81 11.78
N ALA A 209 14.34 -12.51 11.80
CA ALA A 209 15.26 -11.51 12.35
C ALA A 209 15.38 -11.65 13.88
N LEU A 210 14.26 -11.83 14.60
CA LEU A 210 14.26 -12.04 16.06
C LEU A 210 14.95 -13.34 16.45
N ASP A 211 14.70 -14.45 15.71
CA ASP A 211 15.38 -15.74 15.93
C ASP A 211 16.90 -15.59 15.75
N ALA A 212 17.34 -14.85 14.73
CA ALA A 212 18.76 -14.60 14.46
C ALA A 212 19.41 -13.69 15.51
N ALA A 213 18.66 -12.74 16.08
CA ALA A 213 19.14 -11.84 17.13
C ALA A 213 19.38 -12.55 18.47
N LYS A 214 18.76 -13.73 18.69
CA LYS A 214 18.93 -14.56 19.91
C LYS A 214 18.73 -13.76 21.21
N LEU A 215 17.73 -12.89 21.23
CA LEU A 215 17.44 -12.04 22.38
C LEU A 215 17.07 -12.89 23.61
N THR A 216 17.61 -12.50 24.80
CA THR A 216 17.43 -13.19 26.06
C THR A 216 16.51 -12.43 27.02
N GLY A 217 15.99 -11.26 26.61
CA GLY A 217 15.19 -10.37 27.45
C GLY A 217 16.00 -9.34 28.23
N LYS A 218 17.32 -9.27 28.02
CA LYS A 218 18.22 -8.33 28.73
C LYS A 218 18.83 -7.27 27.83
N GLU A 219 18.79 -7.49 26.55
CA GLU A 219 19.43 -6.63 25.56
C GLU A 219 18.66 -5.32 25.34
N THR A 220 19.41 -4.27 24.98
CA THR A 220 18.85 -3.04 24.42
C THR A 220 18.87 -3.18 22.90
N VAL A 221 17.70 -3.14 22.28
CA VAL A 221 17.52 -3.16 20.82
C VAL A 221 17.30 -1.73 20.34
N VAL A 222 18.05 -1.31 19.32
CA VAL A 222 17.88 0.00 18.65
C VAL A 222 17.18 -0.22 17.33
N ASP A 223 15.97 0.34 17.17
CA ASP A 223 15.22 0.37 15.89
C ASP A 223 15.49 1.70 15.18
N ALA A 224 16.69 1.80 14.60
CA ALA A 224 17.11 3.00 13.87
C ALA A 224 16.24 3.18 12.62
N TYR A 225 15.73 4.42 12.42
CA TYR A 225 14.79 4.76 11.35
C TYR A 225 13.45 4.01 11.43
N CYS A 226 12.96 3.82 12.63
CA CYS A 226 11.83 2.92 12.99
C CYS A 226 10.52 3.15 12.21
N GLY A 227 10.30 4.34 11.64
CA GLY A 227 9.02 4.68 11.00
C GLY A 227 7.86 4.62 12.01
N ILE A 228 6.92 3.70 11.81
CA ILE A 228 5.84 3.44 12.79
C ILE A 228 6.22 2.35 13.82
N GLY A 229 7.49 1.99 13.90
CA GLY A 229 8.04 1.10 14.93
C GLY A 229 7.66 -0.37 14.81
N THR A 230 7.31 -0.87 13.62
CA THR A 230 6.75 -2.23 13.50
C THR A 230 7.70 -3.33 13.94
N ILE A 231 8.99 -3.26 13.61
CA ILE A 231 9.96 -4.29 14.01
C ILE A 231 10.39 -4.12 15.44
N GLY A 232 10.64 -2.88 15.88
CA GLY A 232 11.01 -2.59 17.26
C GLY A 232 9.93 -3.02 18.25
N LEU A 233 8.66 -2.70 17.97
CA LEU A 233 7.53 -3.13 18.79
C LEU A 233 7.36 -4.67 18.82
N CYS A 234 7.59 -5.35 17.67
CA CYS A 234 7.60 -6.82 17.67
C CYS A 234 8.76 -7.41 18.47
N ALA A 235 9.89 -6.71 18.57
CA ALA A 235 11.03 -7.13 19.36
C ALA A 235 10.84 -6.88 20.87
N ALA A 236 9.97 -5.95 21.25
CA ALA A 236 9.85 -5.47 22.63
C ALA A 236 9.51 -6.57 23.66
N SER A 237 8.79 -7.61 23.26
CA SER A 237 8.49 -8.76 24.13
C SER A 237 9.66 -9.73 24.31
N HIS A 238 10.77 -9.55 23.57
CA HIS A 238 11.94 -10.41 23.56
C HIS A 238 13.21 -9.70 24.05
N ALA A 239 13.16 -8.38 24.25
CA ALA A 239 14.29 -7.54 24.68
C ALA A 239 14.04 -6.92 26.06
N GLY A 240 15.10 -6.51 26.75
CA GLY A 240 14.99 -5.73 27.97
C GLY A 240 14.53 -4.31 27.72
N GLN A 241 14.95 -3.73 26.61
CA GLN A 241 14.56 -2.37 26.18
C GLN A 241 14.60 -2.27 24.65
N VAL A 242 13.72 -1.43 24.08
CA VAL A 242 13.76 -1.03 22.68
C VAL A 242 13.80 0.50 22.60
N ILE A 243 14.71 1.04 21.77
CA ILE A 243 14.93 2.47 21.57
C ILE A 243 14.71 2.80 20.09
#